data_e2e21fc991cb54094131fc4c9776da0b
#
_entry.id   e2e21fc991cb54094131fc4c9776da0b
#
_cell.length_a   1.000
_cell.length_b   1.000
_cell.length_c   1.000
_cell.angle_alpha   90.00
_cell.angle_beta   90.00
_cell.angle_gamma   90.00
#
_symmetry.space_group_name_H-M   'P 1'
#
loop_
_entity.id
_entity.type
_entity.pdbx_description
1 polymer ?
#
loop_
_entity_poly.entity_id
_entity_poly.type
_entity_poly.pdbx_seq_one_letter_code
_entity_poly.pdbx_strand_id
1 'polypeptide(L)'
;MAKKLFSLLMALTLLAALALPAAFAEDYLDIINIADDNQSASYDLHKDTSVNGRNMLRGTVMEQLVTLKADGSIAPELCESYDVSDDNSAFTFYLRQGVKFHNGKEMTSADVVASLNRWLECFGTARKMVGDARFTVVDDYTVSLTLDH
;
A
#
# COMPACT_ATOMS: atom_id res chain seq x y z
N MET A 1 -19.28 -17.67 56.09
CA MET A 1 -18.72 -18.60 55.10
C MET A 1 -19.06 -18.22 53.65
N ALA A 2 -20.31 -17.92 53.33
CA ALA A 2 -20.74 -17.58 51.94
C ALA A 2 -20.00 -16.42 51.27
N LYS A 3 -19.70 -15.33 51.98
CA LYS A 3 -18.99 -14.15 51.41
C LYS A 3 -17.53 -14.48 51.03
N LYS A 4 -16.83 -15.36 51.75
CA LYS A 4 -15.47 -15.81 51.43
C LYS A 4 -15.46 -16.75 50.24
N LEU A 5 -16.49 -17.60 50.14
CA LEU A 5 -16.65 -18.50 48.96
C LEU A 5 -16.93 -17.73 47.66
N PHE A 6 -17.77 -16.69 47.75
CA PHE A 6 -18.09 -15.83 46.61
C PHE A 6 -16.86 -15.03 46.13
N SER A 7 -16.06 -14.49 47.06
CA SER A 7 -14.83 -13.79 46.75
C SER A 7 -13.77 -14.69 46.09
N LEU A 8 -13.68 -15.95 46.54
CA LEU A 8 -12.76 -16.94 45.97
C LEU A 8 -13.20 -17.37 44.57
N LEU A 9 -14.50 -17.52 44.33
CA LEU A 9 -15.05 -17.87 43.04
C LEU A 9 -14.83 -16.73 42.02
N MET A 10 -15.03 -15.46 42.44
CA MET A 10 -14.77 -14.27 41.60
C MET A 10 -13.29 -14.10 41.26
N ALA A 11 -12.41 -14.38 42.20
CA ALA A 11 -10.97 -14.36 41.95
C ALA A 11 -10.53 -15.46 40.97
N LEU A 12 -11.12 -16.65 41.07
CA LEU A 12 -10.83 -17.74 40.12
C LEU A 12 -11.31 -17.49 38.71
N THR A 13 -12.49 -16.87 38.57
CA THR A 13 -13.03 -16.48 37.24
C THR A 13 -12.22 -15.33 36.60
N LEU A 14 -11.70 -14.40 37.41
CA LEU A 14 -10.82 -13.33 36.92
C LEU A 14 -9.46 -13.86 36.47
N LEU A 15 -8.91 -14.83 37.20
CA LEU A 15 -7.64 -15.50 36.84
C LEU A 15 -7.79 -16.33 35.55
N ALA A 16 -8.94 -16.98 35.34
CA ALA A 16 -9.22 -17.75 34.14
C ALA A 16 -9.40 -16.83 32.92
N ALA A 17 -9.97 -15.62 33.09
CA ALA A 17 -10.11 -14.64 32.03
C ALA A 17 -8.78 -14.02 31.56
N LEU A 18 -7.77 -13.97 32.46
CA LEU A 18 -6.41 -13.50 32.13
C LEU A 18 -5.55 -14.55 31.44
N ALA A 19 -5.93 -15.83 31.50
CA ALA A 19 -5.19 -16.92 30.84
C ALA A 19 -5.68 -17.24 29.42
N LEU A 20 -6.80 -16.62 28.98
CA LEU A 20 -7.39 -16.87 27.66
C LEU A 20 -6.71 -16.23 26.44
N PRO A 21 -5.91 -15.15 26.54
CA PRO A 21 -5.28 -14.60 25.34
C PRO A 21 -4.15 -15.44 24.75
N ALA A 22 -3.57 -16.37 25.50
CA ALA A 22 -2.44 -17.16 25.02
C ALA A 22 -2.83 -18.41 24.20
N ALA A 23 -4.12 -18.77 24.17
CA ALA A 23 -4.58 -19.99 23.49
C ALA A 23 -5.00 -19.77 22.02
N PHE A 24 -5.01 -18.51 21.56
CA PHE A 24 -5.33 -18.13 20.18
C PHE A 24 -4.20 -17.35 19.51
N ALA A 25 -2.95 -17.54 19.92
CA ALA A 25 -1.83 -17.13 19.10
C ALA A 25 -1.86 -18.05 17.85
N GLU A 26 -2.40 -17.55 16.75
CA GLU A 26 -2.22 -18.20 15.46
C GLU A 26 -0.71 -18.25 15.20
N ASP A 27 -0.17 -19.44 14.90
CA ASP A 27 1.19 -19.59 14.42
C ASP A 27 1.24 -18.96 13.02
N TYR A 28 1.60 -17.68 12.96
CA TYR A 28 1.88 -17.02 11.69
C TYR A 28 3.20 -17.57 11.14
N LEU A 29 3.19 -17.94 9.88
CA LEU A 29 4.41 -18.30 9.17
C LEU A 29 5.24 -17.03 8.94
N ASP A 30 6.45 -17.00 9.44
CA ASP A 30 7.39 -15.91 9.23
C ASP A 30 7.88 -15.82 7.78
N ILE A 31 7.66 -16.88 7.01
CA ILE A 31 8.15 -17.01 5.63
C ILE A 31 7.02 -17.51 4.74
N ILE A 32 6.74 -16.79 3.67
CA ILE A 32 5.88 -17.23 2.56
C ILE A 32 6.77 -17.52 1.35
N ASN A 33 6.74 -18.76 0.87
CA ASN A 33 7.42 -19.15 -0.35
C ASN A 33 6.43 -19.11 -1.53
N ILE A 34 6.68 -18.25 -2.51
CA ILE A 34 5.88 -18.13 -3.72
C ILE A 34 6.71 -18.68 -4.89
N ALA A 35 6.19 -19.66 -5.61
CA ALA A 35 6.80 -20.18 -6.83
C ALA A 35 6.02 -19.66 -8.05
N ASP A 36 6.73 -19.18 -9.06
CA ASP A 36 6.20 -18.76 -10.34
C ASP A 36 6.96 -19.51 -11.45
N ASP A 37 6.28 -19.95 -12.49
CA ASP A 37 6.86 -20.72 -13.60
C ASP A 37 7.53 -19.83 -14.66
N ASN A 38 7.38 -18.51 -14.52
CA ASN A 38 7.93 -17.52 -15.45
C ASN A 38 8.96 -16.63 -14.76
N GLN A 39 10.15 -16.61 -15.30
CA GLN A 39 11.20 -15.74 -14.82
C GLN A 39 10.97 -14.30 -15.30
N SER A 40 10.93 -13.35 -14.36
CA SER A 40 10.96 -11.93 -14.69
C SER A 40 12.34 -11.52 -15.20
N ALA A 41 12.40 -10.73 -16.26
CA ALA A 41 13.65 -10.20 -16.80
C ALA A 41 14.29 -9.16 -15.88
N SER A 42 13.50 -8.53 -15.02
CA SER A 42 13.92 -7.48 -14.09
C SER A 42 12.96 -7.33 -12.93
N TYR A 43 13.46 -6.93 -11.76
CA TYR A 43 12.64 -6.47 -10.63
C TYR A 43 12.35 -4.95 -10.68
N ASP A 44 12.77 -4.27 -11.73
CA ASP A 44 12.46 -2.86 -11.98
C ASP A 44 11.10 -2.75 -12.69
N LEU A 45 10.02 -2.58 -11.92
CA LEU A 45 8.64 -2.50 -12.43
C LEU A 45 8.38 -1.32 -13.37
N HIS A 46 9.26 -0.33 -13.43
CA HIS A 46 9.14 0.77 -14.38
C HIS A 46 9.61 0.36 -15.79
N LYS A 47 10.48 -0.63 -15.90
CA LYS A 47 11.06 -1.14 -17.16
C LYS A 47 10.50 -2.48 -17.57
N ASP A 48 10.23 -3.34 -16.60
CA ASP A 48 9.66 -4.67 -16.87
C ASP A 48 8.15 -4.57 -16.99
N THR A 49 7.65 -4.83 -18.19
CA THR A 49 6.22 -4.87 -18.49
C THR A 49 5.64 -6.28 -18.41
N SER A 50 6.44 -7.28 -18.03
CA SER A 50 5.96 -8.66 -17.87
C SER A 50 4.87 -8.74 -16.80
N VAL A 51 3.89 -9.60 -17.07
CA VAL A 51 2.79 -9.82 -16.12
C VAL A 51 3.31 -10.41 -14.81
N ASN A 52 4.32 -11.27 -14.91
CA ASN A 52 4.86 -12.02 -13.77
C ASN A 52 5.64 -11.13 -12.80
N GLY A 53 6.54 -10.29 -13.28
CA GLY A 53 7.25 -9.32 -12.43
C GLY A 53 6.27 -8.44 -11.66
N ARG A 54 5.21 -7.99 -12.32
CA ARG A 54 4.16 -7.20 -11.67
C ARG A 54 3.36 -7.97 -10.63
N ASN A 55 2.97 -9.22 -10.93
CA ASN A 55 2.19 -10.03 -10.01
C ASN A 55 2.98 -10.46 -8.77
N MET A 56 4.28 -10.74 -8.91
CA MET A 56 5.13 -11.11 -7.77
C MET A 56 5.43 -9.94 -6.83
N LEU A 57 5.60 -8.75 -7.37
CA LEU A 57 6.04 -7.59 -6.57
C LEU A 57 4.88 -6.77 -6.02
N ARG A 58 3.76 -6.72 -6.74
CA ARG A 58 2.58 -5.92 -6.38
C ARG A 58 1.81 -6.59 -5.25
N GLY A 59 1.58 -5.85 -4.15
CA GLY A 59 0.85 -6.34 -2.99
C GLY A 59 1.63 -7.31 -2.09
N THR A 60 2.91 -7.60 -2.42
CA THR A 60 3.80 -8.42 -1.59
C THR A 60 5.03 -7.65 -1.14
N VAL A 61 5.73 -7.01 -2.08
CA VAL A 61 6.97 -6.26 -1.84
C VAL A 61 6.78 -4.78 -2.12
N MET A 62 5.91 -4.44 -3.08
CA MET A 62 5.65 -3.07 -3.52
C MET A 62 4.16 -2.74 -3.44
N GLU A 63 3.87 -1.52 -3.06
CA GLU A 63 2.53 -0.95 -2.99
C GLU A 63 2.36 0.12 -4.08
N GLN A 64 1.10 0.45 -4.37
CA GLN A 64 0.73 1.42 -5.39
C GLN A 64 0.08 2.65 -4.74
N LEU A 65 0.04 3.75 -5.47
CA LEU A 65 -0.67 4.95 -5.02
C LEU A 65 -2.18 4.67 -4.91
N VAL A 66 -2.72 4.02 -5.94
CA VAL A 66 -4.11 3.54 -6.01
C VAL A 66 -4.13 2.14 -6.61
N THR A 67 -5.12 1.34 -6.28
CA THR A 67 -5.29 -0.02 -6.80
C THR A 67 -6.58 -0.16 -7.60
N LEU A 68 -6.54 -0.95 -8.68
CA LEU A 68 -7.72 -1.30 -9.47
C LEU A 68 -8.34 -2.58 -8.89
N LYS A 69 -9.59 -2.49 -8.46
CA LYS A 69 -10.34 -3.64 -7.94
C LYS A 69 -10.90 -4.51 -9.05
N ALA A 70 -11.35 -5.71 -8.70
CA ALA A 70 -11.92 -6.68 -9.64
C ALA A 70 -13.22 -6.19 -10.31
N ASP A 71 -13.95 -5.29 -9.69
CA ASP A 71 -15.16 -4.65 -10.25
C ASP A 71 -14.86 -3.46 -11.17
N GLY A 72 -13.57 -3.15 -11.38
CA GLY A 72 -13.12 -2.02 -12.20
C GLY A 72 -13.05 -0.68 -11.45
N SER A 73 -13.44 -0.62 -10.18
CA SER A 73 -13.30 0.60 -9.38
C SER A 73 -11.86 0.83 -8.94
N ILE A 74 -11.50 2.09 -8.72
CA ILE A 74 -10.21 2.50 -8.19
C ILE A 74 -10.34 2.73 -6.69
N ALA A 75 -9.43 2.16 -5.90
CA ALA A 75 -9.37 2.37 -4.46
C ALA A 75 -8.03 2.99 -4.05
N PRO A 76 -8.03 3.86 -3.04
CA PRO A 76 -6.80 4.33 -2.41
C PRO A 76 -5.98 3.19 -1.81
N GLU A 77 -4.63 3.27 -1.91
CA GLU A 77 -3.68 2.34 -1.29
C GLU A 77 -2.62 3.12 -0.51
N LEU A 78 -1.54 3.62 -1.12
CA LEU A 78 -0.59 4.54 -0.47
C LEU A 78 -1.14 5.96 -0.30
N CYS A 79 -2.15 6.38 -1.07
CA CYS A 79 -2.93 7.56 -0.74
C CYS A 79 -4.11 7.22 0.17
N GLU A 80 -4.56 8.18 0.98
CA GLU A 80 -5.79 8.08 1.78
C GLU A 80 -7.02 8.42 0.92
N SER A 81 -6.85 9.40 0.05
CA SER A 81 -7.89 9.89 -0.87
C SER A 81 -7.26 10.53 -2.10
N TYR A 82 -8.08 10.79 -3.09
CA TYR A 82 -7.69 11.56 -4.27
C TYR A 82 -8.88 12.36 -4.78
N ASP A 83 -8.58 13.49 -5.40
CA ASP A 83 -9.54 14.34 -6.11
C ASP A 83 -9.26 14.32 -7.61
N VAL A 84 -10.31 14.44 -8.40
CA VAL A 84 -10.26 14.57 -9.85
C VAL A 84 -11.09 15.78 -10.24
N SER A 85 -10.55 16.65 -11.10
CA SER A 85 -11.30 17.79 -11.63
C SER A 85 -12.48 17.32 -12.50
N ASP A 86 -13.52 18.15 -12.62
CA ASP A 86 -14.75 17.84 -13.37
C ASP A 86 -14.47 17.48 -14.84
N ASP A 87 -13.44 18.06 -15.42
CA ASP A 87 -12.98 17.81 -16.79
C ASP A 87 -11.96 16.68 -16.92
N ASN A 88 -11.64 16.00 -15.79
CA ASN A 88 -10.62 14.95 -15.69
C ASN A 88 -9.21 15.38 -16.13
N SER A 89 -8.89 16.66 -16.11
CA SER A 89 -7.57 17.17 -16.50
C SER A 89 -6.60 17.29 -15.35
N ALA A 90 -7.08 17.35 -14.10
CA ALA A 90 -6.25 17.49 -12.91
C ALA A 90 -6.58 16.43 -11.85
N PHE A 91 -5.52 15.88 -11.24
CA PHE A 91 -5.60 14.86 -10.22
C PHE A 91 -4.77 15.32 -9.01
N THR A 92 -5.32 15.18 -7.82
CA THR A 92 -4.62 15.46 -6.56
C THR A 92 -4.70 14.23 -5.67
N PHE A 93 -3.56 13.75 -5.16
CA PHE A 93 -3.46 12.58 -4.31
C PHE A 93 -2.96 13.00 -2.93
N TYR A 94 -3.70 12.65 -1.89
CA TYR A 94 -3.36 12.89 -0.48
C TYR A 94 -2.76 11.61 0.10
N LEU A 95 -1.48 11.66 0.45
CA LEU A 95 -0.69 10.50 0.86
C LEU A 95 -0.95 10.12 2.32
N ARG A 96 -0.87 8.82 2.62
CA ARG A 96 -0.84 8.34 4.00
C ARG A 96 0.44 8.80 4.68
N GLN A 97 0.33 9.28 5.91
CA GLN A 97 1.49 9.63 6.74
C GLN A 97 2.02 8.39 7.48
N GLY A 98 3.30 8.42 7.85
CA GLY A 98 3.94 7.34 8.62
C GLY A 98 4.23 6.06 7.83
N VAL A 99 3.98 6.03 6.52
CA VAL A 99 4.37 4.91 5.64
C VAL A 99 5.89 4.86 5.53
N LYS A 100 6.47 3.68 5.70
CA LYS A 100 7.92 3.50 5.69
C LYS A 100 8.37 2.57 4.57
N PHE A 101 9.44 2.94 3.91
CA PHE A 101 10.17 2.04 3.04
C PHE A 101 10.85 0.91 3.84
N HIS A 102 11.28 -0.16 3.18
CA HIS A 102 11.99 -1.29 3.81
C HIS A 102 13.26 -0.89 4.57
N ASN A 103 13.88 0.24 4.25
CA ASN A 103 15.03 0.79 4.96
C ASN A 103 14.66 1.67 6.17
N GLY A 104 13.36 1.79 6.49
CA GLY A 104 12.84 2.57 7.61
C GLY A 104 12.64 4.06 7.34
N LYS A 105 13.06 4.60 6.16
CA LYS A 105 12.80 5.98 5.78
C LYS A 105 11.28 6.18 5.58
N GLU A 106 10.74 7.28 6.09
CA GLU A 106 9.35 7.67 5.84
C GLU A 106 9.18 8.14 4.39
N MET A 107 8.07 7.71 3.76
CA MET A 107 7.68 8.11 2.42
C MET A 107 7.11 9.54 2.44
N THR A 108 7.54 10.35 1.48
CA THR A 108 7.01 11.70 1.24
C THR A 108 6.55 11.86 -0.21
N SER A 109 5.87 12.96 -0.49
CA SER A 109 5.47 13.34 -1.86
C SER A 109 6.66 13.43 -2.82
N ALA A 110 7.84 13.83 -2.36
CA ALA A 110 9.05 13.86 -3.18
C ALA A 110 9.45 12.47 -3.68
N ASP A 111 9.33 11.43 -2.85
CA ASP A 111 9.62 10.05 -3.22
C ASP A 111 8.60 9.54 -4.25
N VAL A 112 7.32 9.83 -4.04
CA VAL A 112 6.22 9.46 -4.95
C VAL A 112 6.40 10.13 -6.31
N VAL A 113 6.65 11.44 -6.33
CA VAL A 113 6.88 12.21 -7.57
C VAL A 113 8.10 11.69 -8.33
N ALA A 114 9.20 11.40 -7.64
CA ALA A 114 10.39 10.83 -8.27
C ALA A 114 10.09 9.46 -8.91
N SER A 115 9.36 8.58 -8.21
CA SER A 115 8.98 7.27 -8.70
C SER A 115 8.04 7.35 -9.91
N LEU A 116 6.96 8.13 -9.82
CA LEU A 116 5.96 8.23 -10.88
C LEU A 116 6.50 8.92 -12.14
N ASN A 117 7.30 9.98 -12.00
CA ASN A 117 7.93 10.62 -13.15
C ASN A 117 8.95 9.69 -13.82
N ARG A 118 9.73 8.91 -13.05
CA ARG A 118 10.60 7.89 -13.61
C ARG A 118 9.79 6.81 -14.36
N TRP A 119 8.63 6.40 -13.83
CA TRP A 119 7.75 5.47 -14.53
C TRP A 119 7.25 6.04 -15.87
N LEU A 120 6.84 7.31 -15.93
CA LEU A 120 6.48 7.98 -17.18
C LEU A 120 7.62 8.02 -18.19
N GLU A 121 8.86 8.17 -17.74
CA GLU A 121 10.04 8.14 -18.60
C GLU A 121 10.34 6.74 -19.17
N CYS A 122 10.20 5.71 -18.33
CA CYS A 122 10.53 4.34 -18.69
C CYS A 122 9.41 3.64 -19.48
N PHE A 123 8.13 3.98 -19.22
CA PHE A 123 6.97 3.29 -19.78
C PHE A 123 6.28 4.13 -20.85
N GLY A 124 6.69 3.92 -22.10
CA GLY A 124 6.25 4.72 -23.24
C GLY A 124 4.72 4.77 -23.47
N THR A 125 3.97 3.74 -23.04
CA THR A 125 2.49 3.75 -23.12
C THR A 125 1.90 4.75 -22.13
N ALA A 126 2.38 4.80 -20.89
CA ALA A 126 1.93 5.78 -19.91
C ALA A 126 2.21 7.20 -20.38
N ARG A 127 3.41 7.44 -20.90
CA ARG A 127 3.78 8.74 -21.48
C ARG A 127 2.87 9.17 -22.62
N LYS A 128 2.46 8.23 -23.49
CA LYS A 128 1.52 8.53 -24.59
C LYS A 128 0.12 8.92 -24.08
N MET A 129 -0.27 8.42 -22.91
CA MET A 129 -1.58 8.73 -22.31
C MET A 129 -1.60 10.11 -21.65
N VAL A 130 -0.49 10.52 -21.02
CA VAL A 130 -0.43 11.77 -20.24
C VAL A 130 0.35 12.89 -20.94
N GLY A 131 0.91 12.63 -22.12
CA GLY A 131 1.69 13.62 -22.86
C GLY A 131 2.96 14.06 -22.11
N ASP A 132 3.18 15.36 -22.07
CA ASP A 132 4.32 15.95 -21.36
C ASP A 132 4.02 16.28 -19.89
N ALA A 133 2.80 15.98 -19.41
CA ALA A 133 2.42 16.16 -18.02
C ALA A 133 3.36 15.42 -17.06
N ARG A 134 3.54 16.00 -15.87
CA ARG A 134 4.39 15.45 -14.82
C ARG A 134 3.71 15.54 -13.48
N PHE A 135 3.99 14.56 -12.63
CA PHE A 135 3.65 14.65 -11.23
C PHE A 135 4.49 15.73 -10.54
N THR A 136 3.86 16.50 -9.67
CA THR A 136 4.49 17.60 -8.94
C THR A 136 4.18 17.49 -7.45
N VAL A 137 5.14 17.95 -6.63
CA VAL A 137 4.98 18.08 -5.18
C VAL A 137 4.14 19.32 -4.90
N VAL A 138 3.05 19.17 -4.13
CA VAL A 138 2.27 20.30 -3.59
C VAL A 138 2.76 20.62 -2.18
N ASP A 139 2.83 19.61 -1.33
CA ASP A 139 3.42 19.65 0.01
C ASP A 139 4.00 18.27 0.36
N ASP A 140 4.42 18.04 1.63
CA ASP A 140 5.10 16.80 2.05
C ASP A 140 4.26 15.54 1.84
N TYR A 141 2.92 15.66 1.78
CA TYR A 141 2.00 14.54 1.64
C TYR A 141 0.93 14.75 0.57
N THR A 142 1.14 15.72 -0.32
CA THR A 142 0.22 16.00 -1.43
C THR A 142 0.95 16.03 -2.75
N VAL A 143 0.47 15.24 -3.72
CA VAL A 143 1.00 15.12 -5.08
C VAL A 143 -0.08 15.51 -6.08
N SER A 144 0.26 16.25 -7.11
CA SER A 144 -0.66 16.58 -8.20
C SER A 144 -0.12 16.15 -9.57
N LEU A 145 -1.05 15.91 -10.49
CA LEU A 145 -0.82 15.72 -11.91
C LEU A 145 -1.82 16.58 -12.68
N THR A 146 -1.35 17.40 -13.61
CA THR A 146 -2.20 18.16 -14.51
C THR A 146 -1.89 17.76 -15.94
N LEU A 147 -2.92 17.42 -16.71
CA LEU A 147 -2.85 17.03 -18.11
C LEU A 147 -3.06 18.26 -19.01
N ASP A 148 -2.41 18.27 -20.16
CA ASP A 148 -2.44 19.42 -21.10
C ASP A 148 -3.54 19.27 -22.19
N HIS A 149 -4.60 18.47 -21.94
CA HIS A 149 -5.68 18.22 -22.93
C HIS A 149 -7.07 18.41 -22.35
#